data_36dab12eb53cddc93669b0231f3e2aff
#
_entry.id   36dab12eb53cddc93669b0231f3e2aff
#
_cell.length_a   1.000
_cell.length_b   1.000
_cell.length_c   1.000
_cell.angle_alpha   90.00
_cell.angle_beta   90.00
_cell.angle_gamma   90.00
#
_symmetry.space_group_name_H-M   'P 1'
#
loop_
_entity.id
_entity.type
_entity.pdbx_description
1 polymer ?
#
loop_
_entity_poly.entity_id
_entity_poly.type
_entity_poly.pdbx_seq_one_letter_code
_entity_poly.pdbx_strand_id
1 'polypeptide(L)' 'MLSYHDGSEVRVGDHVAHSTAAAVVEELFEGDEVARWGLEEPGFLLLCDQCGRVLINPGSADWEDVTFIHRGA' A
#
# COMPACT_ATOMS: atom_id res chain seq x y z
N MET A 1 10.03 6.19 -4.96
CA MET A 1 8.62 6.09 -5.37
C MET A 1 8.10 4.70 -5.10
N LEU A 2 6.94 4.60 -4.45
CA LEU A 2 6.35 3.31 -4.13
C LEU A 2 5.63 2.74 -5.36
N SER A 3 5.75 1.43 -5.57
CA SER A 3 5.09 0.76 -6.68
C SER A 3 4.48 -0.56 -6.22
N TYR A 4 3.47 -1.00 -6.97
CA TYR A 4 2.90 -2.33 -6.83
C TYR A 4 3.83 -3.35 -7.51
N HIS A 5 3.57 -4.63 -7.29
CA HIS A 5 4.43 -5.68 -7.87
C HIS A 5 4.37 -5.74 -9.39
N ASP A 6 3.37 -5.13 -10.01
CA ASP A 6 3.28 -5.04 -11.48
C ASP A 6 4.02 -3.82 -12.04
N GLY A 7 4.61 -2.99 -11.18
CA GLY A 7 5.34 -1.80 -11.58
C GLY A 7 4.54 -0.51 -11.59
N SER A 8 3.23 -0.58 -11.38
CA SER A 8 2.40 0.64 -11.33
C SER A 8 2.71 1.45 -10.08
N GLU A 9 2.66 2.76 -10.19
CA GLU A 9 2.89 3.67 -9.06
C GLU A 9 1.75 3.58 -8.05
N VAL A 10 2.09 3.55 -6.75
CA VAL A 10 1.10 3.59 -5.67
C VAL A 10 0.70 5.04 -5.41
N ARG A 11 -0.60 5.33 -5.34
CA ARG A 11 -1.12 6.66 -5.01
C ARG A 11 -2.25 6.54 -3.99
N VAL A 12 -2.34 7.56 -3.14
CA VAL A 12 -3.45 7.64 -2.17
C VAL A 12 -4.77 7.66 -2.93
N GLY A 13 -5.73 6.88 -2.45
CA GLY A 13 -7.04 6.74 -3.09
C GLY A 13 -7.15 5.58 -4.06
N ASP A 14 -6.05 4.91 -4.37
CA ASP A 14 -6.07 3.75 -5.26
C ASP A 14 -6.94 2.65 -4.65
N HIS A 15 -7.76 2.03 -5.49
CA HIS A 15 -8.53 0.85 -5.12
C HIS A 15 -7.74 -0.39 -5.50
N VAL A 16 -7.54 -1.27 -4.53
CA VAL A 16 -6.72 -2.47 -4.68
C VAL A 16 -7.43 -3.66 -4.05
N ALA A 17 -6.91 -4.85 -4.33
CA ALA A 17 -7.30 -6.05 -3.61
C ALA A 17 -6.10 -6.53 -2.80
N HIS A 18 -6.31 -6.76 -1.51
CA HIS A 18 -5.31 -7.41 -0.66
C HIS A 18 -5.74 -8.87 -0.54
N SER A 19 -5.11 -9.73 -1.33
CA SER A 19 -5.57 -11.08 -1.56
C SER A 19 -6.98 -11.03 -2.19
N THR A 20 -8.04 -11.42 -1.46
CA THR A 20 -9.42 -11.36 -1.94
C THR A 20 -10.22 -10.21 -1.35
N ALA A 21 -9.63 -9.44 -0.44
CA ALA A 21 -10.34 -8.37 0.26
C ALA A 21 -10.15 -7.03 -0.45
N ALA A 22 -11.23 -6.26 -0.58
CA ALA A 22 -11.16 -4.93 -1.15
C ALA A 22 -10.45 -3.97 -0.17
N ALA A 23 -9.63 -3.10 -0.70
CA ALA A 23 -8.87 -2.14 0.11
C ALA A 23 -8.63 -0.85 -0.66
N VAL A 24 -8.30 0.22 0.08
CA VAL A 24 -7.98 1.53 -0.48
C VAL A 24 -6.67 1.99 0.14
N VAL A 25 -5.81 2.60 -0.67
CA VAL A 25 -4.56 3.17 -0.17
C VAL A 25 -4.88 4.46 0.57
N GLU A 26 -4.56 4.50 1.87
CA GLU A 26 -4.82 5.66 2.73
C GLU A 26 -3.64 6.62 2.82
N GLU A 27 -2.42 6.10 2.87
CA GLU A 27 -1.24 6.91 3.09
C GLU A 27 0.00 6.27 2.49
N LEU A 28 0.96 7.13 2.11
CA LEU A 28 2.26 6.69 1.61
C LEU A 28 3.33 7.16 2.59
N PHE A 29 4.31 6.29 2.87
CA PHE A 29 5.44 6.61 3.72
C PHE A 29 6.72 6.46 2.92
N GLU A 30 7.29 7.58 2.49
CA GLU A 30 8.52 7.64 1.70
C GLU A 30 9.42 8.74 2.23
N GLY A 31 10.70 8.68 1.91
CA GLY A 31 11.65 9.72 2.26
C GLY A 31 11.68 9.99 3.75
N ASP A 32 11.56 11.25 4.14
CA ASP A 32 11.64 11.67 5.54
C ASP A 32 10.52 11.09 6.41
N GLU A 33 9.40 10.74 5.81
CA GLU A 33 8.27 10.20 6.57
C GLU A 33 8.56 8.82 7.14
N VAL A 34 9.44 8.06 6.49
CA VAL A 34 9.84 6.75 6.99
C VAL A 34 10.42 6.88 8.40
N ALA A 35 11.37 7.80 8.57
CA ALA A 35 11.99 8.02 9.88
C ALA A 35 11.04 8.70 10.86
N ARG A 36 10.23 9.67 10.37
CA ARG A 36 9.28 10.40 11.21
C ARG A 36 8.28 9.47 11.90
N TRP A 37 7.85 8.45 11.21
CA TRP A 37 6.88 7.49 11.74
C TRP A 37 7.53 6.27 12.39
N GLY A 38 8.87 6.27 12.53
CA GLY A 38 9.59 5.19 13.17
C GLY A 38 9.64 3.91 12.36
N LEU A 39 9.49 4.03 11.06
CA LEU A 39 9.53 2.89 10.15
C LEU A 39 10.96 2.61 9.71
N GLU A 40 11.24 1.35 9.36
CA GLU A 40 12.56 0.96 8.85
C GLU A 40 12.62 1.03 7.33
N GLU A 41 11.50 0.92 6.66
CA GLU A 41 11.42 0.87 5.20
C GLU A 41 10.25 1.70 4.70
N PRO A 42 10.30 2.18 3.44
CA PRO A 42 9.15 2.79 2.82
C PRO A 42 7.98 1.81 2.73
N GLY A 43 6.76 2.34 2.72
CA GLY A 43 5.58 1.50 2.61
C GLY A 43 4.33 2.32 2.38
N PHE A 44 3.22 1.64 2.24
CA PHE A 44 1.92 2.30 2.10
C PHE A 44 0.88 1.62 2.98
N LEU A 45 -0.06 2.42 3.45
CA LEU A 45 -1.08 1.95 4.38
C LEU A 45 -2.37 1.68 3.62
N LEU A 46 -2.91 0.48 3.78
CA LEU A 46 -4.19 0.09 3.20
C LEU A 46 -5.26 0.11 4.26
N LEU A 47 -6.45 0.59 3.90
CA LEU A 47 -7.65 0.35 4.68
C LEU A 47 -8.40 -0.79 4.00
N CYS A 48 -8.37 -1.94 4.64
CA CYS A 48 -8.95 -3.18 4.11
C CYS A 48 -10.31 -3.43 4.78
N ASP A 49 -11.29 -3.85 4.01
CA ASP A 49 -12.64 -4.10 4.52
C ASP A 49 -12.68 -5.13 5.64
N GLN A 50 -11.83 -6.15 5.55
CA GLN A 50 -11.88 -7.29 6.48
C GLN A 50 -10.78 -7.27 7.52
N CYS A 51 -9.66 -6.62 7.22
CA CYS A 51 -8.46 -6.66 8.08
C CYS A 51 -8.20 -5.36 8.84
N GLY A 52 -8.92 -4.27 8.51
CA GLY A 52 -8.62 -2.96 9.05
C GLY A 52 -7.43 -2.32 8.32
N ARG A 53 -6.57 -1.64 9.04
CA ARG A 53 -5.40 -0.99 8.45
C ARG A 53 -4.22 -1.93 8.40
N VAL A 54 -3.58 -2.00 7.24
CA VAL A 54 -2.42 -2.88 7.00
C VAL A 54 -1.31 -2.08 6.34
N LEU A 55 -0.11 -2.14 6.92
CA LEU A 55 1.07 -1.50 6.32
C LEU A 55 1.72 -2.49 5.36
N ILE A 56 1.95 -2.05 4.13
CA ILE A 56 2.56 -2.86 3.09
C ILE A 56 3.94 -2.31 2.75
N ASN A 57 4.95 -3.15 2.82
CA ASN A 57 6.32 -2.80 2.44
C ASN A 57 6.67 -3.50 1.11
N PRO A 58 7.15 -2.76 0.09
CA PRO A 58 7.56 -3.36 -1.17
C PRO A 58 8.59 -4.47 -0.94
N GLY A 59 8.42 -5.58 -1.64
CA GLY A 59 9.30 -6.72 -1.50
C GLY A 59 8.88 -7.74 -0.45
N SER A 60 7.87 -7.42 0.37
CA SER A 60 7.35 -8.38 1.35
C SER A 60 6.35 -9.34 0.69
N ALA A 61 6.02 -10.43 1.39
CA ALA A 61 5.02 -11.37 0.90
C ALA A 61 3.65 -10.71 0.78
N ASP A 62 3.28 -9.84 1.73
CA ASP A 62 2.02 -9.11 1.68
C ASP A 62 1.92 -8.20 0.47
N TRP A 63 3.04 -7.59 0.07
CA TRP A 63 3.09 -6.73 -1.10
C TRP A 63 2.73 -7.47 -2.39
N GLU A 64 3.15 -8.73 -2.50
CA GLU A 64 2.84 -9.56 -3.66
C GLU A 64 1.36 -9.93 -3.72
N ASP A 65 0.66 -9.86 -2.58
CA ASP A 65 -0.78 -10.14 -2.51
C ASP A 65 -1.64 -8.91 -2.83
N VAL A 66 -1.03 -7.75 -3.03
CA VAL A 66 -1.75 -6.51 -3.35
C VAL A 66 -1.86 -6.35 -4.86
N THR A 67 -3.07 -6.35 -5.38
CA THR A 67 -3.34 -6.19 -6.81
C THR A 67 -4.00 -4.83 -7.04
N PHE A 68 -3.40 -4.02 -7.92
CA PHE A 68 -3.98 -2.73 -8.30
C PHE A 68 -5.23 -2.97 -9.16
N ILE A 69 -6.33 -2.30 -8.84
CA ILE A 69 -7.60 -2.42 -9.57
C ILE A 69 -7.85 -1.15 -10.38
N HIS A 70 -7.98 -0.01 -9.73
CA HIS A 70 -8.14 1.26 -10.44
C HIS A 70 -7.79 2.44 -9.53
N ARG A 71 -7.49 3.59 -10.15
CA ARG A 71 -7.29 4.84 -9.43
C ARG A 71 -8.59 5.31 -8.80
N GLY A 72 -8.50 5.85 -7.61
CA GLY A 72 -9.63 6.52 -7.01
C GLY A 72 -10.02 7.77 -7.80
N ALA A 73 -11.19 8.26 -7.57
CA ALA A 73 -11.71 9.42 -8.28
C ALA A 73 -10.93 10.70 -8.00
#